data_65ddb8c381a3b98f1de13f430421fcbf
#
_entry.id   65ddb8c381a3b98f1de13f430421fcbf
#
_cell.length_a   1.000
_cell.length_b   1.000
_cell.length_c   1.000
_cell.angle_alpha   90.00
_cell.angle_beta   90.00
_cell.angle_gamma   90.00
#
_symmetry.space_group_name_H-M   'P 1'
#
loop_
_entity.id
_entity.type
_entity.pdbx_description
1 polymer ?
#
loop_
_entity_poly.entity_id
_entity_poly.type
_entity_poly.pdbx_seq_one_letter_code
_entity_poly.pdbx_strand_id
1 'polypeptide(L)'
;LDTQSREFIGAEALVRWNSAERGMVSPAVFIPIAEELGLVNTIGSMVLDRACHEAVSWPDHLMVAVNVSPVQMMGGRLATDIAQVLHRTGLAPHRLEIEITETALVADDELALRSLEEVRALGVKISLDDFGTGYSSLSYLHRFPIDRIKIDGSFVNKLPTDAGSASIVRAIAQLGA
;
A
#
# COMPACT_ATOMS: atom_id res chain seq x y z
N LEU A 1 13.85 2.41 -5.18
CA LEU A 1 15.04 2.20 -6.01
C LEU A 1 15.03 0.79 -6.57
N ASP A 2 15.34 0.65 -7.85
CA ASP A 2 15.70 -0.63 -8.44
C ASP A 2 17.11 -1.02 -7.99
N THR A 3 17.30 -2.23 -7.51
CA THR A 3 18.58 -2.67 -6.93
C THR A 3 19.65 -3.00 -7.98
N GLN A 4 19.24 -3.26 -9.22
CA GLN A 4 20.14 -3.57 -10.32
C GLN A 4 20.57 -2.29 -11.05
N SER A 5 19.60 -1.47 -11.48
CA SER A 5 19.88 -0.22 -12.20
C SER A 5 20.26 0.94 -11.28
N ARG A 6 19.89 0.88 -10.00
CA ARG A 6 19.99 1.97 -9.00
C ARG A 6 19.17 3.21 -9.37
N GLU A 7 18.20 3.07 -10.23
CA GLU A 7 17.29 4.14 -10.63
C GLU A 7 16.09 4.22 -9.69
N PHE A 8 15.51 5.41 -9.57
CA PHE A 8 14.23 5.56 -8.89
C PHE A 8 13.12 4.92 -9.72
N ILE A 9 12.28 4.11 -9.08
CA ILE A 9 11.11 3.47 -9.70
C ILE A 9 9.80 4.12 -9.27
N GLY A 10 9.84 4.97 -8.25
CA GLY A 10 8.67 5.65 -7.73
C GLY A 10 8.90 6.25 -6.34
N ALA A 11 7.82 6.78 -5.79
CA ALA A 11 7.78 7.34 -4.44
C ALA A 11 6.49 6.92 -3.73
N GLU A 12 6.54 6.84 -2.41
CA GLU A 12 5.39 6.58 -1.55
C GLU A 12 4.79 7.89 -1.04
N ALA A 13 3.47 8.02 -1.15
CA ALA A 13 2.72 9.17 -0.63
C ALA A 13 2.41 8.96 0.85
N LEU A 14 3.10 9.69 1.70
CA LEU A 14 2.97 9.58 3.14
C LEU A 14 2.18 10.75 3.72
N VAL A 15 0.98 10.47 4.25
CA VAL A 15 0.16 11.48 4.92
C VAL A 15 0.88 12.05 6.15
N ARG A 16 0.77 13.38 6.33
CA ARG A 16 1.32 14.09 7.51
C ARG A 16 0.25 15.03 8.05
N TRP A 17 0.09 15.02 9.37
CA TRP A 17 -0.81 15.95 10.04
C TRP A 17 -0.01 16.95 10.87
N ASN A 18 -0.02 18.20 10.44
CA ASN A 18 0.53 19.30 11.21
C ASN A 18 -0.62 20.02 11.92
N SER A 19 -0.76 19.74 13.21
CA SER A 19 -1.77 20.37 14.08
C SER A 19 -1.27 21.71 14.59
N ALA A 20 -2.11 22.74 14.55
CA ALA A 20 -1.77 24.06 15.11
C ALA A 20 -1.46 24.01 16.61
N GLU A 21 -2.08 23.09 17.36
CA GLU A 21 -1.92 22.96 18.81
C GLU A 21 -0.84 21.95 19.21
N ARG A 22 -0.68 20.86 18.41
CA ARG A 22 0.16 19.69 18.76
C ARG A 22 1.41 19.55 17.90
N GLY A 23 1.57 20.41 16.89
CA GLY A 23 2.64 20.25 15.90
C GLY A 23 2.43 19.02 15.01
N MET A 24 3.51 18.35 14.63
CA MET A 24 3.47 17.16 13.79
C MET A 24 2.94 15.95 14.56
N VAL A 25 1.76 15.45 14.18
CA VAL A 25 1.14 14.25 14.75
C VAL A 25 1.47 13.04 13.89
N SER A 26 1.94 11.97 14.53
CA SER A 26 2.29 10.72 13.82
C SER A 26 1.07 10.04 13.20
N PRO A 27 1.17 9.50 11.96
CA PRO A 27 0.12 8.67 11.37
C PRO A 27 -0.30 7.50 12.25
N ALA A 28 0.63 6.86 12.96
CA ALA A 28 0.33 5.78 13.91
C ALA A 28 -0.61 6.19 15.05
N VAL A 29 -0.75 7.50 15.31
CA VAL A 29 -1.66 8.04 16.34
C VAL A 29 -3.01 8.42 15.74
N PHE A 30 -3.03 9.13 14.61
CA PHE A 30 -4.28 9.69 14.10
C PHE A 30 -5.03 8.78 13.11
N ILE A 31 -4.35 7.88 12.41
CA ILE A 31 -5.02 6.98 11.46
C ILE A 31 -5.98 6.02 12.16
N PRO A 32 -5.61 5.32 13.26
CA PRO A 32 -6.57 4.49 13.99
C PRO A 32 -7.80 5.27 14.47
N ILE A 33 -7.62 6.49 14.95
CA ILE A 33 -8.73 7.36 15.37
C ILE A 33 -9.61 7.74 14.18
N ALA A 34 -9.00 8.03 13.03
CA ALA A 34 -9.74 8.34 11.80
C ALA A 34 -10.53 7.12 11.29
N GLU A 35 -10.02 5.91 11.46
CA GLU A 35 -10.73 4.65 11.14
C GLU A 35 -11.97 4.49 12.04
N GLU A 36 -11.80 4.62 13.36
CA GLU A 36 -12.90 4.54 14.33
C GLU A 36 -14.00 5.58 14.07
N LEU A 37 -13.62 6.78 13.66
CA LEU A 37 -14.55 7.87 13.36
C LEU A 37 -15.09 7.88 11.93
N GLY A 38 -14.68 6.94 11.07
CA GLY A 38 -15.05 6.88 9.66
C GLY A 38 -14.45 7.98 8.79
N LEU A 39 -13.47 8.74 9.30
CA LEU A 39 -12.80 9.83 8.60
C LEU A 39 -11.72 9.34 7.63
N VAL A 40 -11.27 8.10 7.77
CA VAL A 40 -10.19 7.51 6.96
C VAL A 40 -10.54 7.50 5.47
N ASN A 41 -11.81 7.33 5.10
CA ASN A 41 -12.25 7.39 3.70
C ASN A 41 -12.00 8.79 3.10
N THR A 42 -12.32 9.86 3.85
CA THR A 42 -12.10 11.24 3.42
C THR A 42 -10.61 11.55 3.29
N ILE A 43 -9.82 11.14 4.30
CA ILE A 43 -8.36 11.33 4.30
C ILE A 43 -7.74 10.56 3.12
N GLY A 44 -8.11 9.31 2.94
CA GLY A 44 -7.58 8.47 1.87
C GLY A 44 -7.90 8.99 0.48
N SER A 45 -9.15 9.45 0.25
CA SER A 45 -9.53 10.07 -1.03
C SER A 45 -8.72 11.34 -1.31
N MET A 46 -8.47 12.16 -0.29
CA MET A 46 -7.63 13.36 -0.41
C MET A 46 -6.16 13.01 -0.72
N VAL A 47 -5.60 12.01 -0.04
CA VAL A 47 -4.22 11.55 -0.27
C VAL A 47 -4.08 10.98 -1.68
N LEU A 48 -5.01 10.12 -2.09
CA LEU A 48 -5.02 9.50 -3.40
C LEU A 48 -5.09 10.55 -4.52
N ASP A 49 -6.00 11.51 -4.40
CA ASP A 49 -6.15 12.59 -5.37
C ASP A 49 -4.87 13.42 -5.51
N ARG A 50 -4.30 13.82 -4.38
CA ARG A 50 -3.08 14.62 -4.37
C ARG A 50 -1.88 13.84 -4.91
N ALA A 51 -1.70 12.59 -4.50
CA ALA A 51 -0.62 11.73 -4.96
C ALA A 51 -0.67 11.52 -6.48
N CYS A 52 -1.83 11.21 -7.02
CA CYS A 52 -2.02 11.04 -8.45
C CYS A 52 -1.77 12.35 -9.22
N HIS A 53 -2.25 13.48 -8.70
CA HIS A 53 -2.05 14.79 -9.32
C HIS A 53 -0.56 15.17 -9.41
N GLU A 54 0.19 14.95 -8.34
CA GLU A 54 1.64 15.18 -8.32
C GLU A 54 2.37 14.24 -9.30
N ALA A 55 2.01 12.96 -9.31
CA ALA A 55 2.67 11.95 -10.13
C ALA A 55 2.52 12.18 -11.64
N VAL A 56 1.48 12.87 -12.10
CA VAL A 56 1.30 13.21 -13.52
C VAL A 56 2.49 14.01 -14.06
N SER A 57 3.09 14.86 -13.24
CA SER A 57 4.24 15.67 -13.65
C SER A 57 5.59 14.91 -13.68
N TRP A 58 5.63 13.67 -13.16
CA TRP A 58 6.86 12.89 -13.08
C TRP A 58 7.14 12.16 -14.40
N PRO A 59 8.40 11.75 -14.65
CA PRO A 59 8.72 10.85 -15.75
C PRO A 59 7.83 9.61 -15.79
N ASP A 60 7.43 9.16 -16.98
CA ASP A 60 6.42 8.10 -17.18
C ASP A 60 6.76 6.75 -16.54
N HIS A 61 8.04 6.47 -16.30
CA HIS A 61 8.49 5.24 -15.66
C HIS A 61 8.35 5.26 -14.12
N LEU A 62 8.07 6.44 -13.53
CA LEU A 62 7.94 6.55 -12.07
C LEU A 62 6.49 6.30 -11.62
N MET A 63 6.37 5.51 -10.58
CA MET A 63 5.11 5.14 -9.94
C MET A 63 4.89 5.94 -8.66
N VAL A 64 3.65 6.11 -8.27
CA VAL A 64 3.27 6.59 -6.94
C VAL A 64 2.56 5.49 -6.18
N ALA A 65 3.03 5.22 -4.95
CA ALA A 65 2.41 4.27 -4.04
C ALA A 65 1.56 5.01 -2.99
N VAL A 66 0.38 4.48 -2.69
CA VAL A 66 -0.58 5.07 -1.74
C VAL A 66 -1.08 3.99 -0.79
N ASN A 67 -0.95 4.24 0.52
CA ASN A 67 -1.46 3.36 1.56
C ASN A 67 -2.99 3.38 1.60
N VAL A 68 -3.60 2.20 1.69
CA VAL A 68 -5.04 1.98 1.81
C VAL A 68 -5.37 1.27 3.11
N SER A 69 -6.23 1.89 3.92
CA SER A 69 -6.71 1.30 5.17
C SER A 69 -7.63 0.09 4.91
N PRO A 70 -7.63 -0.92 5.82
CA PRO A 70 -8.60 -2.00 5.78
C PRO A 70 -10.06 -1.50 5.71
N VAL A 71 -10.39 -0.43 6.41
CA VAL A 71 -11.74 0.18 6.40
C VAL A 71 -12.11 0.69 5.00
N GLN A 72 -11.17 1.30 4.27
CA GLN A 72 -11.40 1.74 2.89
C GLN A 72 -11.62 0.56 1.95
N MET A 73 -10.83 -0.50 2.10
CA MET A 73 -10.93 -1.71 1.29
C MET A 73 -12.29 -2.40 1.48
N MET A 74 -12.76 -2.51 2.74
CA MET A 74 -14.05 -3.12 3.09
C MET A 74 -15.26 -2.24 2.75
N GLY A 75 -15.05 -0.96 2.45
CA GLY A 75 -16.10 0.01 2.16
C GLY A 75 -16.80 -0.19 0.81
N GLY A 76 -16.33 -1.10 -0.06
CA GLY A 76 -16.92 -1.45 -1.35
C GLY A 76 -16.88 -0.33 -2.40
N ARG A 77 -16.10 0.74 -2.17
CA ARG A 77 -16.01 1.89 -3.07
C ARG A 77 -14.60 2.17 -3.59
N LEU A 78 -13.61 1.42 -3.11
CA LEU A 78 -12.20 1.68 -3.38
C LEU A 78 -11.91 1.77 -4.89
N ALA A 79 -12.32 0.78 -5.67
CA ALA A 79 -12.10 0.78 -7.13
C ALA A 79 -12.80 1.97 -7.83
N THR A 80 -14.01 2.32 -7.39
CA THR A 80 -14.75 3.47 -7.93
C THR A 80 -14.02 4.78 -7.63
N ASP A 81 -13.56 4.97 -6.40
CA ASP A 81 -12.86 6.17 -5.96
C ASP A 81 -11.53 6.31 -6.72
N ILE A 82 -10.78 5.21 -6.89
CA ILE A 82 -9.55 5.15 -7.70
C ILE A 82 -9.85 5.52 -9.16
N ALA A 83 -10.86 4.90 -9.78
CA ALA A 83 -11.22 5.18 -11.18
C ALA A 83 -11.56 6.66 -11.40
N GLN A 84 -12.30 7.28 -10.48
CA GLN A 84 -12.63 8.70 -10.53
C GLN A 84 -11.38 9.58 -10.44
N VAL A 85 -10.44 9.25 -9.55
CA VAL A 85 -9.20 10.00 -9.40
C VAL A 85 -8.33 9.86 -10.65
N LEU A 86 -8.14 8.66 -11.17
CA LEU A 86 -7.37 8.41 -12.39
C LEU A 86 -7.96 9.15 -13.59
N HIS A 87 -9.30 9.13 -13.73
CA HIS A 87 -9.99 9.88 -14.79
C HIS A 87 -9.77 11.39 -14.66
N ARG A 88 -9.87 11.94 -13.44
CA ARG A 88 -9.73 13.38 -13.17
C ARG A 88 -8.31 13.89 -13.36
N THR A 89 -7.33 13.11 -12.92
CA THR A 89 -5.91 13.51 -12.96
C THR A 89 -5.24 13.19 -14.29
N GLY A 90 -5.73 12.18 -14.99
CA GLY A 90 -5.10 11.66 -16.21
C GLY A 90 -3.87 10.78 -15.95
N LEU A 91 -3.60 10.39 -14.70
CA LEU A 91 -2.52 9.46 -14.39
C LEU A 91 -2.82 8.10 -15.00
N ALA A 92 -1.83 7.52 -15.73
CA ALA A 92 -1.96 6.18 -16.26
C ALA A 92 -2.08 5.16 -15.11
N PRO A 93 -3.08 4.24 -15.14
CA PRO A 93 -3.36 3.33 -14.02
C PRO A 93 -2.16 2.51 -13.54
N HIS A 94 -1.31 2.04 -14.46
CA HIS A 94 -0.12 1.24 -14.14
C HIS A 94 0.97 2.03 -13.39
N ARG A 95 0.82 3.36 -13.28
CA ARG A 95 1.70 4.24 -12.50
C ARG A 95 1.22 4.46 -11.06
N LEU A 96 0.02 3.99 -10.73
CA LEU A 96 -0.50 3.96 -9.36
C LEU A 96 -0.28 2.56 -8.77
N GLU A 97 0.26 2.52 -7.56
CA GLU A 97 0.36 1.33 -6.72
C GLU A 97 -0.44 1.58 -5.43
N ILE A 98 -1.34 0.69 -5.05
CA ILE A 98 -1.95 0.72 -3.72
C ILE A 98 -1.19 -0.21 -2.79
N GLU A 99 -0.94 0.25 -1.57
CA GLU A 99 -0.28 -0.51 -0.52
C GLU A 99 -1.30 -0.91 0.54
N ILE A 100 -1.37 -2.19 0.82
CA ILE A 100 -2.26 -2.78 1.83
C ILE A 100 -1.44 -3.57 2.84
N THR A 101 -1.85 -3.57 4.09
CA THR A 101 -1.20 -4.38 5.12
C THR A 101 -1.72 -5.81 5.11
N GLU A 102 -0.93 -6.74 5.64
CA GLU A 102 -1.31 -8.15 5.81
C GLU A 102 -2.63 -8.31 6.56
N THR A 103 -2.85 -7.49 7.60
CA THR A 103 -4.07 -7.50 8.42
C THR A 103 -5.32 -7.19 7.62
N ALA A 104 -5.21 -6.39 6.57
CA ALA A 104 -6.32 -6.03 5.70
C ALA A 104 -6.89 -7.22 4.91
N LEU A 105 -6.05 -8.22 4.61
CA LEU A 105 -6.47 -9.43 3.88
C LEU A 105 -7.21 -10.43 4.76
N VAL A 106 -6.96 -10.43 6.07
CA VAL A 106 -7.47 -11.44 7.00
C VAL A 106 -8.85 -11.10 7.56
N ALA A 107 -9.24 -9.82 7.56
CA ALA A 107 -10.48 -9.34 8.18
C ALA A 107 -11.74 -9.93 7.52
N ASP A 108 -11.80 -9.96 6.18
CA ASP A 108 -12.82 -10.61 5.36
C ASP A 108 -12.19 -10.92 3.99
N ASP A 109 -11.78 -12.16 3.80
CA ASP A 109 -10.98 -12.58 2.66
C ASP A 109 -11.74 -12.50 1.32
N GLU A 110 -13.03 -12.79 1.30
CA GLU A 110 -13.83 -12.72 0.07
C GLU A 110 -14.09 -11.28 -0.36
N LEU A 111 -14.35 -10.40 0.58
CA LEU A 111 -14.58 -8.99 0.30
C LEU A 111 -13.26 -8.31 -0.11
N ALA A 112 -12.17 -8.64 0.58
CA ALA A 112 -10.83 -8.17 0.23
C ALA A 112 -10.44 -8.61 -1.20
N LEU A 113 -10.62 -9.90 -1.52
CA LEU A 113 -10.32 -10.43 -2.84
C LEU A 113 -11.08 -9.68 -3.94
N ARG A 114 -12.41 -9.54 -3.79
CA ARG A 114 -13.24 -8.80 -4.77
C ARG A 114 -12.78 -7.36 -4.95
N SER A 115 -12.53 -6.67 -3.84
CA SER A 115 -12.08 -5.26 -3.88
C SER A 115 -10.75 -5.12 -4.63
N LEU A 116 -9.79 -6.04 -4.40
CA LEU A 116 -8.49 -6.02 -5.05
C LEU A 116 -8.57 -6.44 -6.53
N GLU A 117 -9.43 -7.40 -6.89
CA GLU A 117 -9.69 -7.76 -8.29
C GLU A 117 -10.28 -6.58 -9.08
N GLU A 118 -11.21 -5.84 -8.50
CA GLU A 118 -11.77 -4.62 -9.10
C GLU A 118 -10.69 -3.55 -9.31
N VAL A 119 -9.81 -3.33 -8.33
CA VAL A 119 -8.70 -2.39 -8.46
C VAL A 119 -7.71 -2.83 -9.54
N ARG A 120 -7.36 -4.13 -9.57
CA ARG A 120 -6.49 -4.68 -10.60
C ARG A 120 -7.08 -4.58 -11.99
N ALA A 121 -8.39 -4.74 -12.14
CA ALA A 121 -9.09 -4.58 -13.42
C ALA A 121 -8.95 -3.17 -14.00
N LEU A 122 -8.69 -2.15 -13.18
CA LEU A 122 -8.35 -0.80 -13.63
C LEU A 122 -6.93 -0.68 -14.19
N GLY A 123 -6.07 -1.68 -13.98
CA GLY A 123 -4.64 -1.66 -14.34
C GLY A 123 -3.74 -1.06 -13.25
N VAL A 124 -4.25 -0.86 -12.05
CA VAL A 124 -3.50 -0.38 -10.86
C VAL A 124 -2.71 -1.53 -10.27
N LYS A 125 -1.51 -1.24 -9.75
CA LYS A 125 -0.66 -2.21 -9.07
C LYS A 125 -1.04 -2.37 -7.61
N ILE A 126 -0.81 -3.57 -7.07
CA ILE A 126 -1.14 -3.90 -5.68
C ILE A 126 0.12 -4.39 -4.98
N SER A 127 0.46 -3.74 -3.87
CA SER A 127 1.60 -4.11 -3.02
C SER A 127 1.12 -4.49 -1.62
N LEU A 128 1.69 -5.57 -1.10
CA LEU A 128 1.49 -6.00 0.28
C LEU A 128 2.60 -5.41 1.14
N ASP A 129 2.25 -4.57 2.10
CA ASP A 129 3.18 -3.91 3.01
C ASP A 129 3.26 -4.59 4.38
N ASP A 130 4.35 -4.32 5.10
CA ASP A 130 4.67 -4.84 6.45
C ASP A 130 4.64 -6.38 6.53
N PHE A 131 4.95 -7.07 5.43
CA PHE A 131 4.85 -8.52 5.36
C PHE A 131 5.81 -9.23 6.33
N GLY A 132 5.24 -10.23 7.03
CA GLY A 132 5.95 -11.05 8.01
C GLY A 132 5.68 -10.66 9.47
N THR A 133 4.95 -9.57 9.72
CA THR A 133 4.57 -9.16 11.09
C THR A 133 3.27 -9.81 11.55
N GLY A 134 2.49 -10.40 10.65
CA GLY A 134 1.20 -11.04 10.89
C GLY A 134 1.24 -12.57 10.87
N TYR A 135 0.06 -13.18 10.81
CA TYR A 135 -0.17 -14.63 10.85
C TYR A 135 -0.48 -15.25 9.47
N SER A 136 -0.24 -14.55 8.36
CA SER A 136 -0.61 -15.08 7.06
C SER A 136 0.23 -16.28 6.66
N SER A 137 -0.46 -17.37 6.33
CA SER A 137 0.16 -18.49 5.65
C SER A 137 0.54 -18.07 4.23
N LEU A 138 1.77 -18.33 3.80
CA LEU A 138 2.25 -18.09 2.44
C LEU A 138 1.32 -18.68 1.36
N SER A 139 0.66 -19.81 1.67
CA SER A 139 -0.33 -20.45 0.79
C SER A 139 -1.58 -19.59 0.58
N TYR A 140 -1.88 -18.69 1.52
CA TYR A 140 -3.03 -17.80 1.44
C TYR A 140 -2.81 -16.65 0.47
N LEU A 141 -1.57 -16.17 0.36
CA LEU A 141 -1.22 -15.05 -0.54
C LEU A 141 -1.48 -15.33 -2.02
N HIS A 142 -1.37 -16.59 -2.45
CA HIS A 142 -1.65 -16.97 -3.85
C HIS A 142 -3.09 -16.70 -4.31
N ARG A 143 -4.01 -16.46 -3.38
CA ARG A 143 -5.40 -16.12 -3.70
C ARG A 143 -5.58 -14.67 -4.14
N PHE A 144 -4.67 -13.78 -3.72
CA PHE A 144 -4.80 -12.35 -3.95
C PHE A 144 -3.97 -11.88 -5.13
N PRO A 145 -4.46 -10.89 -5.87
CA PRO A 145 -3.77 -10.37 -7.06
C PRO A 145 -2.64 -9.40 -6.68
N ILE A 146 -1.65 -9.87 -5.92
CA ILE A 146 -0.52 -9.07 -5.42
C ILE A 146 0.58 -9.01 -6.48
N ASP A 147 1.04 -7.80 -6.82
CA ASP A 147 2.15 -7.57 -7.76
C ASP A 147 3.51 -7.45 -7.04
N ARG A 148 3.51 -7.04 -5.77
CA ARG A 148 4.72 -6.79 -4.98
C ARG A 148 4.54 -7.13 -3.50
N ILE A 149 5.61 -7.56 -2.86
CA ILE A 149 5.66 -7.76 -1.41
C ILE A 149 6.77 -6.87 -0.83
N LYS A 150 6.43 -6.04 0.13
CA LYS A 150 7.36 -5.20 0.91
C LYS A 150 7.63 -5.90 2.23
N ILE A 151 8.89 -6.25 2.47
CA ILE A 151 9.31 -6.90 3.71
C ILE A 151 9.44 -5.83 4.80
N ASP A 152 8.81 -6.05 5.95
CA ASP A 152 8.88 -5.12 7.07
C ASP A 152 10.33 -4.83 7.49
N GLY A 153 10.61 -3.56 7.74
CA GLY A 153 11.94 -3.08 8.10
C GLY A 153 12.52 -3.71 9.37
N SER A 154 11.68 -4.23 10.28
CA SER A 154 12.14 -4.89 11.50
C SER A 154 12.94 -6.17 11.22
N PHE A 155 12.62 -6.90 10.13
CA PHE A 155 13.38 -8.06 9.70
C PHE A 155 14.68 -7.65 9.00
N VAL A 156 14.63 -6.63 8.14
CA VAL A 156 15.80 -6.15 7.40
C VAL A 156 16.84 -5.58 8.35
N ASN A 157 16.43 -4.81 9.34
CA ASN A 157 17.33 -4.21 10.33
C ASN A 157 18.05 -5.25 11.22
N LYS A 158 17.47 -6.44 11.38
CA LYS A 158 18.05 -7.54 12.18
C LYS A 158 18.91 -8.51 11.36
N LEU A 159 18.94 -8.39 10.03
CA LEU A 159 19.68 -9.31 9.16
C LEU A 159 21.13 -9.60 9.59
N PRO A 160 21.92 -8.60 10.06
CA PRO A 160 23.31 -8.85 10.46
C PRO A 160 23.46 -9.70 11.72
N THR A 161 22.43 -9.79 12.57
CA THR A 161 22.54 -10.34 13.94
C THR A 161 21.58 -11.47 14.24
N ASP A 162 20.53 -11.67 13.42
CA ASP A 162 19.48 -12.66 13.66
C ASP A 162 19.28 -13.61 12.48
N ALA A 163 19.67 -14.87 12.66
CA ALA A 163 19.51 -15.92 11.66
C ALA A 163 18.04 -16.23 11.33
N GLY A 164 17.11 -16.00 12.26
CA GLY A 164 15.67 -16.15 12.05
C GLY A 164 15.16 -15.13 11.03
N SER A 165 15.49 -13.87 11.23
CA SER A 165 15.14 -12.78 10.29
C SER A 165 15.74 -13.03 8.90
N ALA A 166 16.99 -13.50 8.83
CA ALA A 166 17.62 -13.85 7.56
C ALA A 166 16.90 -15.00 6.83
N SER A 167 16.38 -15.98 7.56
CA SER A 167 15.63 -17.10 6.98
C SER A 167 14.27 -16.64 6.44
N ILE A 168 13.57 -15.77 7.17
CA ILE A 168 12.29 -15.19 6.76
C ILE A 168 12.47 -14.36 5.49
N VAL A 169 13.41 -13.41 5.47
CA VAL A 169 13.69 -12.56 4.30
C VAL A 169 14.03 -13.41 3.07
N ARG A 170 14.84 -14.47 3.24
CA ARG A 170 15.20 -15.38 2.14
C ARG A 170 13.97 -16.14 1.61
N ALA A 171 13.11 -16.63 2.50
CA ALA A 171 11.88 -17.32 2.11
C ALA A 171 10.94 -16.41 1.31
N ILE A 172 10.78 -15.17 1.76
CA ILE A 172 9.94 -14.18 1.05
C ILE A 172 10.55 -13.83 -0.31
N ALA A 173 11.86 -13.61 -0.40
CA ALA A 173 12.54 -13.31 -1.65
C ALA A 173 12.41 -14.45 -2.69
N GLN A 174 12.35 -15.70 -2.25
CA GLN A 174 12.11 -16.85 -3.14
C GLN A 174 10.68 -16.95 -3.67
N LEU A 175 9.70 -16.31 -3.02
CA LEU A 175 8.32 -16.25 -3.50
C LEU A 175 8.12 -15.24 -4.63
N GLY A 176 8.94 -14.20 -4.66
CA GLY A 176 8.86 -13.13 -5.66
C GLY A 176 9.77 -13.37 -6.89
N ALA A 177 10.45 -14.51 -6.96
CA ALA A 177 11.34 -14.90 -8.05
C ALA A 177 10.64 -15.84 -9.05
#